data_ded76c43121fe2f87d2281a76b9765be
#
_entry.id   ded76c43121fe2f87d2281a76b9765be
#
_cell.length_a   1.000
_cell.length_b   1.000
_cell.length_c   1.000
_cell.angle_alpha   90.00
_cell.angle_beta   90.00
_cell.angle_gamma   90.00
#
_symmetry.space_group_name_H-M   'P 1'
#
loop_
_entity.id
_entity.type
_entity.pdbx_description
1 polymer ?
#
loop_
_entity_poly.entity_id
_entity_poly.type
_entity_poly.pdbx_seq_one_letter_code
_entity_poly.pdbx_strand_id
1 'polypeptide(L)'
;MYNFIRYVSLNEGKTPSTLEQTPLSYARDDLEPSISEDTINYHYGKLYKAYVDRFNNGEGDADFNEAGAFLHDLLFRQYQKPTGSNTPTAIAENFINKHFKSFDQFKDAFEKEAMKVQGSGWVYLARDGSIKTIKNHEIKMDIVLLIDWWEHAFALDYQADKKAYLRNQWKIINWNLIGSRVGRLS
;
A
#
# COMPACT_ATOMS: atom_id res chain seq x y z
N MET A 1 4.55 15.31 -12.78
CA MET A 1 3.11 15.45 -12.51
C MET A 1 2.53 14.06 -12.66
N TYR A 2 2.26 13.36 -11.55
CA TYR A 2 2.22 11.89 -11.52
C TYR A 2 0.81 11.30 -11.66
N ASN A 3 0.73 10.11 -12.22
CA ASN A 3 -0.43 9.29 -12.56
C ASN A 3 -1.53 9.08 -11.49
N PHE A 4 -1.37 9.58 -10.27
CA PHE A 4 -2.48 9.71 -9.30
C PHE A 4 -3.62 10.59 -9.85
N ILE A 5 -3.31 11.56 -10.72
CA ILE A 5 -4.30 12.37 -11.45
C ILE A 5 -5.12 11.49 -12.41
N ARG A 6 -4.58 10.39 -12.93
CA ARG A 6 -5.32 9.47 -13.80
C ARG A 6 -6.48 8.80 -13.04
N TYR A 7 -6.22 8.28 -11.84
CA TYR A 7 -7.28 7.70 -10.99
C TYR A 7 -8.24 8.74 -10.39
N VAL A 8 -7.79 9.97 -10.13
CA VAL A 8 -8.66 11.07 -9.64
C VAL A 8 -9.50 11.67 -10.76
N SER A 9 -8.98 11.78 -11.99
CA SER A 9 -9.74 12.20 -13.17
C SER A 9 -10.81 11.19 -13.60
N LEU A 10 -10.72 9.93 -13.14
CA LEU A 10 -11.67 8.86 -13.51
C LEU A 10 -13.00 8.95 -12.77
N ASN A 11 -13.08 9.65 -11.65
CA ASN A 11 -14.34 9.94 -10.97
C ASN A 11 -15.19 11.01 -11.68
N GLU A 12 -14.72 11.59 -12.79
CA GLU A 12 -15.50 12.49 -13.66
C GLU A 12 -16.13 11.78 -14.86
N GLY A 13 -16.41 10.48 -14.76
CA GLY A 13 -17.32 9.80 -15.69
C GLY A 13 -16.68 9.13 -16.91
N LYS A 14 -15.38 8.88 -16.93
CA LYS A 14 -14.72 8.00 -17.92
C LYS A 14 -13.82 6.97 -17.25
N THR A 15 -14.19 5.70 -17.30
CA THR A 15 -13.30 4.57 -17.02
C THR A 15 -12.08 4.68 -17.94
N PRO A 16 -10.82 4.52 -17.46
CA PRO A 16 -9.69 4.45 -18.36
C PRO A 16 -9.88 3.30 -19.32
N SER A 17 -9.55 3.51 -20.56
CA SER A 17 -9.58 2.45 -21.57
C SER A 17 -8.61 1.31 -21.26
N THR A 18 -7.53 1.60 -20.52
CA THR A 18 -6.49 0.63 -20.11
C THR A 18 -5.80 1.07 -18.82
N LEU A 19 -5.32 0.08 -18.04
CA LEU A 19 -4.44 0.25 -16.89
C LEU A 19 -3.00 -0.05 -17.29
N GLU A 20 -2.05 0.57 -16.59
CA GLU A 20 -0.61 0.30 -16.76
C GLU A 20 0.01 -0.04 -15.41
N GLN A 21 0.81 -1.11 -15.38
CA GLN A 21 1.59 -1.43 -14.20
C GLN A 21 2.70 -0.39 -14.05
N THR A 22 2.71 0.34 -12.92
CA THR A 22 3.75 1.34 -12.64
C THR A 22 5.10 0.65 -12.39
N PRO A 23 6.18 1.08 -13.06
CA PRO A 23 7.51 0.57 -12.77
C PRO A 23 7.93 0.82 -11.32
N LEU A 24 8.67 -0.12 -10.72
CA LEU A 24 9.29 0.06 -9.41
C LEU A 24 10.34 1.19 -9.48
N SER A 25 10.42 2.00 -8.44
CA SER A 25 11.46 3.04 -8.28
C SER A 25 12.72 2.51 -7.58
N TYR A 26 12.80 1.20 -7.32
CA TYR A 26 13.87 0.48 -6.65
C TYR A 26 14.08 -0.88 -7.32
N ALA A 27 15.24 -1.51 -7.12
CA ALA A 27 15.49 -2.86 -7.59
C ALA A 27 14.68 -3.89 -6.76
N ARG A 28 14.43 -5.07 -7.32
CA ARG A 28 13.56 -6.07 -6.68
C ARG A 28 14.11 -6.61 -5.36
N ASP A 29 15.43 -6.64 -5.23
CA ASP A 29 16.18 -7.03 -4.03
C ASP A 29 16.44 -5.87 -3.05
N ASP A 30 16.15 -4.64 -3.44
CA ASP A 30 16.43 -3.45 -2.60
C ASP A 30 15.61 -3.39 -1.30
N LEU A 31 14.52 -4.13 -1.20
CA LEU A 31 13.68 -4.15 0.01
C LEU A 31 14.14 -5.19 1.05
N GLU A 32 15.16 -5.97 0.75
CA GLU A 32 15.70 -6.94 1.69
C GLU A 32 16.34 -6.25 2.92
N PRO A 33 16.28 -6.88 4.10
CA PRO A 33 15.62 -8.16 4.42
C PRO A 33 14.12 -8.04 4.77
N SER A 34 13.49 -6.90 4.51
CA SER A 34 12.08 -6.65 4.89
C SER A 34 11.09 -7.37 3.96
N ILE A 35 11.40 -7.45 2.68
CA ILE A 35 10.67 -8.24 1.67
C ILE A 35 11.73 -8.84 0.74
N SER A 36 11.67 -10.14 0.51
CA SER A 36 12.61 -10.83 -0.38
C SER A 36 12.36 -10.50 -1.86
N GLU A 37 13.40 -10.67 -2.68
CA GLU A 37 13.27 -10.60 -4.13
C GLU A 37 12.20 -11.58 -4.66
N ASP A 38 12.13 -12.78 -4.10
CA ASP A 38 11.13 -13.79 -4.49
C ASP A 38 9.70 -13.31 -4.23
N THR A 39 9.46 -12.69 -3.07
CA THR A 39 8.16 -12.06 -2.78
C THR A 39 7.84 -10.93 -3.75
N ILE A 40 8.79 -10.06 -4.09
CA ILE A 40 8.58 -9.00 -5.10
C ILE A 40 8.34 -9.60 -6.49
N ASN A 41 9.08 -10.62 -6.89
CA ASN A 41 8.90 -11.30 -8.17
C ASN A 41 7.50 -11.92 -8.31
N TYR A 42 6.96 -12.47 -7.22
CA TYR A 42 5.62 -13.03 -7.19
C TYR A 42 4.55 -11.94 -7.07
N HIS A 43 4.63 -11.10 -6.06
CA HIS A 43 3.60 -10.12 -5.70
C HIS A 43 3.47 -9.00 -6.76
N TYR A 44 4.58 -8.35 -7.12
CA TYR A 44 4.61 -7.32 -8.15
C TYR A 44 4.59 -7.93 -9.56
N GLY A 45 5.48 -8.92 -9.82
CA GLY A 45 5.72 -9.44 -11.15
C GLY A 45 4.61 -10.32 -11.71
N LYS A 46 3.84 -11.00 -10.84
CA LYS A 46 2.75 -11.89 -11.25
C LYS A 46 1.38 -11.39 -10.79
N LEU A 47 1.18 -11.13 -9.49
CA LEU A 47 -0.17 -10.84 -8.97
C LEU A 47 -0.64 -9.44 -9.37
N TYR A 48 0.13 -8.40 -9.10
CA TYR A 48 -0.23 -7.04 -9.53
C TYR A 48 -0.38 -6.97 -11.05
N LYS A 49 0.58 -7.55 -11.79
CA LYS A 49 0.49 -7.63 -13.25
C LYS A 49 -0.79 -8.32 -13.71
N ALA A 50 -1.19 -9.40 -13.07
CA ALA A 50 -2.39 -10.14 -13.46
C ALA A 50 -3.68 -9.31 -13.26
N TYR A 51 -3.79 -8.46 -12.24
CA TYR A 51 -4.93 -7.54 -12.11
C TYR A 51 -5.00 -6.55 -13.26
N VAL A 52 -3.85 -5.97 -13.64
CA VAL A 52 -3.76 -5.05 -14.79
C VAL A 52 -4.14 -5.77 -16.09
N ASP A 53 -3.57 -6.94 -16.35
CA ASP A 53 -3.82 -7.71 -17.57
C ASP A 53 -5.27 -8.14 -17.69
N ARG A 54 -5.87 -8.68 -16.61
CA ARG A 54 -7.27 -9.11 -16.59
C ARG A 54 -8.24 -7.96 -16.82
N PHE A 55 -8.01 -6.81 -16.19
CA PHE A 55 -8.82 -5.62 -16.44
C PHE A 55 -8.76 -5.22 -17.90
N ASN A 56 -7.56 -5.12 -18.47
CA ASN A 56 -7.36 -4.70 -19.85
C ASN A 56 -7.95 -5.69 -20.87
N ASN A 57 -7.94 -6.98 -20.56
CA ASN A 57 -8.49 -8.04 -21.40
C ASN A 57 -10.02 -8.25 -21.19
N GLY A 58 -10.64 -7.57 -20.25
CA GLY A 58 -12.05 -7.80 -19.89
C GLY A 58 -12.30 -9.16 -19.23
N GLU A 59 -11.32 -9.71 -18.51
CA GLU A 59 -11.37 -11.02 -17.87
C GLU A 59 -11.85 -10.91 -16.41
N GLY A 60 -12.86 -11.69 -16.05
CA GLY A 60 -13.39 -11.76 -14.70
C GLY A 60 -14.16 -10.51 -14.27
N ASP A 61 -14.10 -10.18 -12.99
CA ASP A 61 -14.78 -9.00 -12.42
C ASP A 61 -13.92 -7.75 -12.63
N ALA A 62 -14.43 -6.79 -13.40
CA ALA A 62 -13.70 -5.58 -13.75
C ALA A 62 -13.42 -4.69 -12.53
N ASP A 63 -14.40 -4.51 -11.64
CA ASP A 63 -14.25 -3.66 -10.44
C ASP A 63 -13.22 -4.25 -9.47
N PHE A 64 -13.24 -5.58 -9.32
CA PHE A 64 -12.27 -6.29 -8.49
C PHE A 64 -10.84 -6.16 -9.04
N ASN A 65 -10.66 -6.33 -10.35
CA ASN A 65 -9.35 -6.22 -11.00
C ASN A 65 -8.82 -4.78 -10.96
N GLU A 66 -9.69 -3.78 -11.23
CA GLU A 66 -9.32 -2.37 -11.14
C GLU A 66 -8.90 -2.00 -9.71
N ALA A 67 -9.69 -2.39 -8.72
CA ALA A 67 -9.37 -2.15 -7.31
C ALA A 67 -8.08 -2.86 -6.88
N GLY A 68 -7.87 -4.10 -7.34
CA GLY A 68 -6.63 -4.83 -7.12
C GLY A 68 -5.42 -4.10 -7.70
N ALA A 69 -5.51 -3.67 -8.96
CA ALA A 69 -4.44 -2.90 -9.60
C ALA A 69 -4.18 -1.57 -8.88
N PHE A 70 -5.22 -0.83 -8.50
CA PHE A 70 -5.11 0.43 -7.77
C PHE A 70 -4.41 0.30 -6.42
N LEU A 71 -4.81 -0.69 -5.61
CA LEU A 71 -4.24 -0.89 -4.29
C LEU A 71 -2.78 -1.33 -4.36
N HIS A 72 -2.42 -2.18 -5.31
CA HIS A 72 -1.04 -2.59 -5.52
C HIS A 72 -0.16 -1.44 -6.06
N ASP A 73 -0.70 -0.57 -6.93
CA ASP A 73 0.02 0.63 -7.38
C ASP A 73 0.36 1.54 -6.18
N LEU A 74 -0.60 1.79 -5.31
CA LEU A 74 -0.37 2.57 -4.09
C LEU A 74 0.66 1.91 -3.17
N LEU A 75 0.59 0.58 -3.00
CA LEU A 75 1.49 -0.19 -2.15
C LEU A 75 2.93 -0.12 -2.64
N PHE A 76 3.18 -0.51 -3.89
CA PHE A 76 4.56 -0.58 -4.41
C PHE A 76 5.22 0.79 -4.56
N ARG A 77 4.47 1.84 -4.83
CA ARG A 77 5.00 3.22 -4.87
C ARG A 77 5.42 3.74 -3.50
N GLN A 78 4.85 3.26 -2.41
CA GLN A 78 5.20 3.74 -1.07
C GLN A 78 6.43 3.07 -0.48
N TYR A 79 7.02 2.09 -1.15
CA TYR A 79 8.23 1.44 -0.68
C TYR A 79 9.48 2.15 -1.16
N GLN A 80 10.53 2.05 -0.35
CA GLN A 80 11.88 2.49 -0.65
C GLN A 80 12.89 1.54 -0.01
N LYS A 81 14.12 1.56 -0.49
CA LYS A 81 15.24 0.84 0.12
C LYS A 81 15.33 1.17 1.62
N PRO A 82 15.50 0.16 2.50
CA PRO A 82 15.67 0.39 3.93
C PRO A 82 16.81 1.37 4.21
N THR A 83 16.58 2.29 5.14
CA THR A 83 17.59 3.18 5.70
C THR A 83 17.83 2.81 7.17
N GLY A 84 18.99 3.17 7.74
CA GLY A 84 19.35 2.76 9.11
C GLY A 84 18.34 3.18 10.18
N SER A 85 17.64 4.30 9.98
CA SER A 85 16.49 4.73 10.80
C SER A 85 15.41 5.24 9.87
N ASN A 86 14.30 4.53 9.79
CA ASN A 86 13.16 4.91 8.94
C ASN A 86 11.97 5.34 9.79
N THR A 87 11.89 6.62 10.10
CA THR A 87 10.80 7.22 10.88
C THR A 87 10.06 8.28 10.06
N PRO A 88 8.79 8.56 10.37
CA PRO A 88 8.06 9.65 9.74
C PRO A 88 8.80 10.98 9.84
N THR A 89 8.73 11.78 8.80
CA THR A 89 9.37 13.10 8.72
C THR A 89 8.38 14.19 8.30
N ALA A 90 8.63 15.41 8.73
CA ALA A 90 7.90 16.60 8.32
C ALA A 90 6.36 16.42 8.41
N ILE A 91 5.66 16.49 7.27
CA ILE A 91 4.18 16.45 7.21
C ILE A 91 3.64 15.11 7.75
N ALA A 92 4.31 13.98 7.42
CA ALA A 92 3.88 12.66 7.91
C ALA A 92 4.01 12.55 9.43
N GLU A 93 5.10 13.05 10.01
CA GLU A 93 5.32 13.07 11.46
C GLU A 93 4.26 13.91 12.17
N ASN A 94 4.04 15.14 11.70
CA ASN A 94 3.03 16.04 12.26
C ASN A 94 1.62 15.42 12.22
N PHE A 95 1.28 14.77 11.10
CA PHE A 95 0.00 14.09 10.94
C PHE A 95 -0.16 12.94 11.93
N ILE A 96 0.86 12.08 12.05
CA ILE A 96 0.86 10.94 12.98
C ILE A 96 0.79 11.45 14.43
N ASN A 97 1.60 12.43 14.80
CA ASN A 97 1.61 12.98 16.16
C ASN A 97 0.28 13.65 16.54
N LYS A 98 -0.37 14.31 15.59
CA LYS A 98 -1.70 14.90 15.79
C LYS A 98 -2.76 13.85 16.15
N HIS A 99 -2.74 12.67 15.51
CA HIS A 99 -3.79 11.68 15.65
C HIS A 99 -3.45 10.58 16.67
N PHE A 100 -2.16 10.27 16.85
CA PHE A 100 -1.70 9.15 17.68
C PHE A 100 -0.71 9.54 18.77
N LYS A 101 -0.31 10.81 18.89
CA LYS A 101 0.66 11.37 19.82
C LYS A 101 2.12 10.99 19.56
N SER A 102 2.40 9.79 19.04
CA SER A 102 3.75 9.35 18.66
C SER A 102 3.71 8.28 17.57
N PHE A 103 4.85 8.06 16.91
CA PHE A 103 4.98 7.00 15.93
C PHE A 103 4.81 5.60 16.56
N ASP A 104 5.29 5.39 17.79
CA ASP A 104 5.11 4.10 18.47
C ASP A 104 3.64 3.83 18.78
N GLN A 105 2.90 4.80 19.29
CA GLN A 105 1.46 4.66 19.51
C GLN A 105 0.68 4.45 18.20
N PHE A 106 1.12 5.06 17.11
CA PHE A 106 0.57 4.78 15.78
C PHE A 106 0.79 3.32 15.36
N LYS A 107 2.03 2.81 15.51
CA LYS A 107 2.36 1.40 15.19
C LYS A 107 1.51 0.42 16.00
N ASP A 108 1.37 0.67 17.29
CA ASP A 108 0.55 -0.16 18.20
C ASP A 108 -0.94 -0.15 17.79
N ALA A 109 -1.47 1.04 17.48
CA ALA A 109 -2.84 1.18 17.01
C ALA A 109 -3.05 0.48 15.66
N PHE A 110 -2.07 0.60 14.75
CA PHE A 110 -2.14 -0.04 13.43
C PHE A 110 -2.08 -1.56 13.55
N GLU A 111 -1.16 -2.11 14.37
CA GLU A 111 -1.08 -3.55 14.63
C GLU A 111 -2.40 -4.08 15.20
N LYS A 112 -2.98 -3.36 16.18
CA LYS A 112 -4.25 -3.75 16.79
C LYS A 112 -5.39 -3.85 15.77
N GLU A 113 -5.49 -2.89 14.84
CA GLU A 113 -6.52 -2.93 13.78
C GLU A 113 -6.20 -4.00 12.73
N ALA A 114 -4.93 -4.15 12.34
CA ALA A 114 -4.50 -5.16 11.38
C ALA A 114 -4.81 -6.60 11.85
N MET A 115 -4.58 -6.88 13.12
CA MET A 115 -4.84 -8.20 13.71
C MET A 115 -6.33 -8.56 13.83
N LYS A 116 -7.24 -7.61 13.62
CA LYS A 116 -8.69 -7.89 13.55
C LYS A 116 -9.13 -8.40 12.17
N VAL A 117 -8.32 -8.20 11.14
CA VAL A 117 -8.66 -8.61 9.78
C VAL A 117 -8.66 -10.13 9.69
N GLN A 118 -9.83 -10.68 9.36
CA GLN A 118 -10.01 -12.11 9.10
C GLN A 118 -10.05 -12.37 7.60
N GLY A 119 -9.19 -13.28 7.14
CA GLY A 119 -9.04 -13.57 5.71
C GLY A 119 -8.22 -12.49 4.98
N SER A 120 -8.56 -12.28 3.73
CA SER A 120 -7.83 -11.39 2.82
C SER A 120 -8.35 -9.94 2.88
N GLY A 121 -7.44 -9.00 2.92
CA GLY A 121 -7.81 -7.59 2.96
C GLY A 121 -6.59 -6.67 3.05
N TRP A 122 -6.86 -5.42 3.37
CA TRP A 122 -5.87 -4.35 3.51
C TRP A 122 -6.13 -3.56 4.77
N VAL A 123 -5.07 -3.00 5.34
CA VAL A 123 -5.16 -2.06 6.46
C VAL A 123 -4.54 -0.75 6.03
N TYR A 124 -5.19 0.37 6.31
CA TYR A 124 -4.69 1.65 5.86
C TYR A 124 -4.94 2.78 6.85
N LEU A 125 -4.03 3.75 6.84
CA LEU A 125 -4.22 5.03 7.48
C LEU A 125 -5.00 5.94 6.53
N ALA A 126 -6.14 6.41 6.98
CA ALA A 126 -6.99 7.32 6.21
C ALA A 126 -6.62 8.80 6.45
N ARG A 127 -7.07 9.67 5.57
CA ARG A 127 -6.84 11.12 5.67
C ARG A 127 -7.45 11.78 6.88
N ASP A 128 -8.50 11.21 7.44
CA ASP A 128 -9.12 11.68 8.69
C ASP A 128 -8.32 11.25 9.94
N GLY A 129 -7.21 10.53 9.77
CA GLY A 129 -6.36 10.01 10.83
C GLY A 129 -6.85 8.69 11.40
N SER A 130 -7.96 8.12 10.94
CA SER A 130 -8.41 6.81 11.38
C SER A 130 -7.68 5.68 10.67
N ILE A 131 -7.53 4.53 11.35
CA ILE A 131 -7.05 3.29 10.74
C ILE A 131 -8.27 2.49 10.32
N LYS A 132 -8.34 2.13 9.05
CA LYS A 132 -9.46 1.44 8.42
C LYS A 132 -8.99 0.16 7.72
N THR A 133 -9.94 -0.70 7.37
CA THR A 133 -9.68 -1.95 6.65
C THR A 133 -10.51 -2.01 5.35
N ILE A 134 -9.97 -2.72 4.36
CA ILE A 134 -10.67 -3.06 3.12
C ILE A 134 -10.73 -4.58 3.05
N LYS A 135 -11.91 -5.14 2.87
CA LYS A 135 -12.07 -6.57 2.63
C LYS A 135 -11.89 -6.85 1.14
N ASN A 136 -11.07 -7.86 0.82
CA ASN A 136 -10.70 -8.15 -0.58
C ASN A 136 -10.09 -6.92 -1.27
N HIS A 137 -10.69 -6.43 -2.35
CA HIS A 137 -10.26 -5.24 -3.07
C HIS A 137 -11.42 -4.26 -3.22
N GLU A 138 -11.17 -3.00 -2.86
CA GLU A 138 -12.11 -1.89 -3.03
C GLU A 138 -11.32 -0.58 -3.14
N ILE A 139 -11.63 0.26 -4.11
CA ILE A 139 -11.00 1.58 -4.26
C ILE A 139 -11.44 2.50 -3.12
N LYS A 140 -10.48 3.04 -2.39
CA LYS A 140 -10.67 4.09 -1.38
C LYS A 140 -9.80 5.30 -1.72
N MET A 141 -10.40 6.47 -1.82
CA MET A 141 -9.69 7.70 -2.22
C MET A 141 -9.01 8.44 -1.05
N ASP A 142 -9.24 7.99 0.16
CA ASP A 142 -8.73 8.59 1.40
C ASP A 142 -7.47 7.89 1.95
N ILE A 143 -6.85 7.01 1.20
CA ILE A 143 -5.66 6.25 1.63
C ILE A 143 -4.43 7.16 1.70
N VAL A 144 -3.81 7.21 2.87
CA VAL A 144 -2.52 7.88 3.13
C VAL A 144 -1.39 6.86 3.12
N LEU A 145 -1.52 5.78 3.89
CA LEU A 145 -0.58 4.67 3.97
C LEU A 145 -1.36 3.37 3.92
N LEU A 146 -0.86 2.36 3.20
CA LEU A 146 -1.53 1.11 2.93
C LEU A 146 -0.61 -0.08 3.26
N ILE A 147 -1.16 -1.12 3.88
CA ILE A 147 -0.47 -2.40 4.11
C ILE A 147 -1.34 -3.51 3.56
N ASP A 148 -0.76 -4.34 2.73
CA ASP A 148 -1.39 -5.55 2.21
C ASP A 148 -1.46 -6.62 3.31
N TRP A 149 -2.66 -7.18 3.55
CA TRP A 149 -2.90 -8.19 4.57
C TRP A 149 -3.31 -9.54 3.97
N TRP A 150 -3.15 -9.70 2.65
CA TRP A 150 -3.31 -10.97 1.96
C TRP A 150 -2.11 -11.88 2.23
N GLU A 151 -2.33 -13.20 2.25
CA GLU A 151 -1.24 -14.17 2.51
C GLU A 151 -0.09 -14.05 1.52
N HIS A 152 -0.36 -13.74 0.26
CA HIS A 152 0.67 -13.58 -0.75
C HIS A 152 1.67 -12.44 -0.46
N ALA A 153 1.31 -11.48 0.37
CA ALA A 153 2.18 -10.37 0.73
C ALA A 153 3.24 -10.75 1.79
N PHE A 154 3.02 -11.83 2.56
CA PHE A 154 3.88 -12.17 3.69
C PHE A 154 4.25 -13.66 3.80
N ALA A 155 3.49 -14.58 3.19
CA ALA A 155 3.65 -16.00 3.46
C ALA A 155 5.02 -16.56 3.06
N LEU A 156 5.64 -16.07 1.99
CA LEU A 156 6.97 -16.54 1.55
C LEU A 156 8.06 -16.18 2.55
N ASP A 157 8.02 -14.97 3.12
CA ASP A 157 9.09 -14.45 3.98
C ASP A 157 8.82 -14.68 5.48
N TYR A 158 7.55 -14.66 5.87
CA TYR A 158 7.13 -14.63 7.28
C TYR A 158 6.24 -15.80 7.68
N GLN A 159 5.81 -16.64 6.73
CA GLN A 159 4.85 -17.70 6.97
C GLN A 159 3.59 -17.15 7.68
N ALA A 160 3.31 -17.56 8.93
CA ALA A 160 2.16 -17.07 9.71
C ALA A 160 2.49 -15.89 10.63
N ASP A 161 3.75 -15.42 10.70
CA ASP A 161 4.15 -14.32 11.60
C ASP A 161 3.81 -12.94 11.00
N LYS A 162 2.52 -12.64 10.99
CA LYS A 162 1.98 -11.36 10.52
C LYS A 162 2.53 -10.16 11.31
N LYS A 163 2.89 -10.34 12.57
CA LYS A 163 3.46 -9.26 13.38
C LYS A 163 4.88 -8.93 12.94
N ALA A 164 5.71 -9.94 12.65
CA ALA A 164 7.04 -9.72 12.10
C ALA A 164 6.95 -9.05 10.72
N TYR A 165 6.03 -9.49 9.85
CA TYR A 165 5.77 -8.84 8.58
C TYR A 165 5.46 -7.34 8.77
N LEU A 166 4.48 -7.00 9.60
CA LEU A 166 4.09 -5.61 9.82
C LEU A 166 5.25 -4.76 10.38
N ARG A 167 6.00 -5.29 11.38
CA ARG A 167 7.17 -4.58 11.94
C ARG A 167 8.23 -4.27 10.88
N ASN A 168 8.41 -5.15 9.91
CA ASN A 168 9.38 -4.94 8.83
C ASN A 168 8.87 -3.96 7.76
N GLN A 169 7.54 -3.81 7.58
CA GLN A 169 6.99 -2.81 6.67
C GLN A 169 7.44 -1.38 7.04
N TRP A 170 7.50 -1.05 8.32
CA TRP A 170 7.93 0.29 8.77
C TRP A 170 9.33 0.67 8.33
N LYS A 171 10.20 -0.29 8.03
CA LYS A 171 11.59 -0.06 7.59
C LYS A 171 11.70 0.39 6.14
N ILE A 172 10.68 0.13 5.32
CA ILE A 172 10.70 0.35 3.88
C ILE A 172 9.68 1.40 3.40
N ILE A 173 8.91 2.02 4.29
CA ILE A 173 7.96 3.07 3.93
C ILE A 173 8.70 4.36 3.53
N ASN A 174 8.35 4.92 2.39
CA ASN A 174 8.79 6.25 1.96
C ASN A 174 7.92 7.33 2.64
N TRP A 175 8.37 7.80 3.80
CA TRP A 175 7.64 8.78 4.60
C TRP A 175 7.47 10.14 3.92
N ASN A 176 8.34 10.50 2.97
CA ASN A 176 8.17 11.71 2.18
C ASN A 176 6.97 11.58 1.22
N LEU A 177 6.80 10.41 0.61
CA LEU A 177 5.61 10.12 -0.21
C LEU A 177 4.34 10.12 0.66
N ILE A 178 4.39 9.51 1.84
CA ILE A 178 3.27 9.53 2.78
C ILE A 178 2.90 10.98 3.15
N GLY A 179 3.88 11.81 3.49
CA GLY A 179 3.66 13.24 3.74
C GLY A 179 3.01 13.96 2.54
N SER A 180 3.41 13.64 1.32
CA SER A 180 2.80 14.22 0.12
C SER A 180 1.35 13.79 -0.10
N ARG A 181 0.96 12.57 0.32
CA ARG A 181 -0.43 12.12 0.28
C ARG A 181 -1.32 12.84 1.30
N VAL A 182 -0.74 13.20 2.47
CA VAL A 182 -1.43 14.03 3.48
C VAL A 182 -1.62 15.46 2.96
N GLY A 183 -0.56 16.09 2.42
CA GLY A 183 -0.53 17.53 2.08
C GLY A 183 -1.29 17.94 0.81
N ARG A 184 -1.76 17.01 -0.02
CA ARG A 184 -2.43 17.33 -1.30
C ARG A 184 -3.87 17.83 -1.17
N LEU A 185 -4.34 18.10 0.04
CA LEU A 185 -5.71 18.55 0.32
C LEU A 185 -5.77 19.74 1.29
N SER A 186 -4.62 20.38 1.56
CA SER A 186 -4.59 21.67 2.27
C SER A 186 -4.56 22.82 1.30
#